data_841d3eaa9d6f19b11c8bf3929f26af10
#
_entry.id   841d3eaa9d6f19b11c8bf3929f26af10
#
_cell.length_a   1.000
_cell.length_b   1.000
_cell.length_c   1.000
_cell.angle_alpha   90.00
_cell.angle_beta   90.00
_cell.angle_gamma   90.00
#
_symmetry.space_group_name_H-M   'P 1'
#
loop_
_entity.id
_entity.type
_entity.pdbx_description
1 polymer ?
#
loop_
_entity_poly.entity_id
_entity_poly.type
_entity_poly.pdbx_seq_one_letter_code
_entity_poly.pdbx_strand_id
1 'polypeptide(L)'
;MKKKILVVDDDSMNLSRTKIILGKDYDMLLANSGVEALVKLKNERIDLVLLDIDMPEMNGIETFERMKGLATPVPVIFLTASGLEEDVVSAIKLGAANYLKKPYRPQELIKRVTQELEKA
;
A
#
# COMPACT_ATOMS: atom_id res chain seq x y z
N MET A 1 -2.11 -1.37 21.21
CA MET A 1 -2.51 -2.19 20.04
C MET A 1 -1.64 -1.86 18.83
N LYS A 2 -1.27 -2.88 18.10
CA LYS A 2 -0.52 -2.68 16.85
C LYS A 2 -1.41 -2.06 15.79
N LYS A 3 -0.86 -1.15 15.02
CA LYS A 3 -1.53 -0.63 13.83
C LYS A 3 -1.62 -1.72 12.78
N LYS A 4 -2.68 -1.68 11.99
CA LYS A 4 -2.95 -2.68 10.96
C LYS A 4 -2.60 -2.14 9.58
N ILE A 5 -1.75 -2.86 8.86
CA ILE A 5 -1.28 -2.48 7.53
C ILE A 5 -1.74 -3.52 6.51
N LEU A 6 -2.36 -3.05 5.43
CA LEU A 6 -2.71 -3.90 4.30
C LEU A 6 -1.65 -3.74 3.21
N VAL A 7 -1.07 -4.86 2.78
CA VAL A 7 -0.11 -4.89 1.67
C VAL A 7 -0.80 -5.52 0.46
N VAL A 8 -0.77 -4.84 -0.67
CA VAL A 8 -1.39 -5.29 -1.90
C VAL A 8 -0.34 -5.46 -2.97
N ASP A 9 -0.13 -6.69 -3.43
CA ASP A 9 0.85 -7.03 -4.45
C ASP A 9 0.45 -8.37 -5.07
N ASP A 10 0.57 -8.52 -6.37
CA ASP A 10 0.25 -9.79 -7.03
C ASP A 10 1.38 -10.83 -6.91
N ASP A 11 2.54 -10.42 -6.45
CA ASP A 11 3.68 -11.30 -6.22
C ASP A 11 3.68 -11.77 -4.77
N SER A 12 3.44 -13.08 -4.56
CA SER A 12 3.39 -13.66 -3.22
C SER A 12 4.71 -13.56 -2.46
N MET A 13 5.84 -13.55 -3.15
CA MET A 13 7.15 -13.38 -2.51
C MET A 13 7.30 -11.98 -1.93
N ASN A 14 6.85 -10.97 -2.66
CA ASN A 14 6.88 -9.60 -2.18
C ASN A 14 5.96 -9.42 -0.97
N LEU A 15 4.78 -10.02 -1.00
CA LEU A 15 3.87 -10.01 0.15
C LEU A 15 4.52 -10.60 1.38
N SER A 16 5.12 -11.77 1.25
CA SER A 16 5.79 -12.46 2.36
C SER A 16 6.96 -11.64 2.90
N ARG A 17 7.76 -11.08 2.01
CA ARG A 17 8.90 -10.24 2.39
C ARG A 17 8.46 -9.01 3.18
N THR A 18 7.45 -8.33 2.71
CA THR A 18 6.92 -7.13 3.38
C THR A 18 6.36 -7.50 4.77
N LYS A 19 5.66 -8.61 4.86
CA LYS A 19 5.15 -9.12 6.13
C LYS A 19 6.28 -9.38 7.11
N ILE A 20 7.39 -9.97 6.66
CA ILE A 20 8.55 -10.22 7.52
C ILE A 20 9.17 -8.92 8.01
N ILE A 21 9.32 -7.95 7.12
CA ILE A 21 9.94 -6.66 7.45
C ILE A 21 9.12 -5.89 8.50
N LEU A 22 7.80 -5.86 8.35
CA LEU A 22 6.93 -5.03 9.17
C LEU A 22 6.18 -5.78 10.26
N GLY A 23 6.14 -7.10 10.20
CA GLY A 23 5.29 -7.91 11.07
C GLY A 23 5.64 -7.90 12.55
N LYS A 24 6.82 -7.43 12.90
CA LYS A 24 7.23 -7.28 14.32
C LYS A 24 6.44 -6.17 15.01
N ASP A 25 6.22 -5.07 14.30
CA ASP A 25 5.68 -3.85 14.88
C ASP A 25 4.23 -3.58 14.46
N TYR A 26 3.74 -4.27 13.44
CA TYR A 26 2.41 -4.03 12.88
C TYR A 26 1.67 -5.33 12.62
N ASP A 27 0.35 -5.28 12.68
CA ASP A 27 -0.51 -6.38 12.24
C ASP A 27 -0.63 -6.31 10.72
N MET A 28 -0.21 -7.37 10.03
CA MET A 28 -0.16 -7.37 8.58
C MET A 28 -1.31 -8.15 7.96
N LEU A 29 -2.01 -7.51 7.02
CA LEU A 29 -2.97 -8.17 6.14
C LEU A 29 -2.40 -8.15 4.74
N LEU A 30 -2.62 -9.23 3.99
CA LEU A 30 -2.11 -9.38 2.64
C LEU A 30 -3.25 -9.53 1.64
N ALA A 31 -3.13 -8.85 0.51
CA ALA A 31 -4.06 -9.00 -0.61
C ALA A 31 -3.25 -9.17 -1.89
N ASN A 32 -3.64 -10.13 -2.72
CA ASN A 32 -2.92 -10.42 -3.96
C ASN A 32 -3.51 -9.73 -5.19
N SER A 33 -4.52 -8.90 -5.00
CA SER A 33 -5.17 -8.17 -6.09
C SER A 33 -5.88 -6.94 -5.56
N GLY A 34 -6.24 -6.03 -6.45
CA GLY A 34 -7.02 -4.85 -6.10
C GLY A 34 -8.41 -5.22 -5.58
N VAL A 35 -9.03 -6.23 -6.19
CA VAL A 35 -10.36 -6.71 -5.75
C VAL A 35 -10.31 -7.22 -4.32
N GLU A 36 -9.33 -8.05 -4.00
CA GLU A 36 -9.17 -8.59 -2.65
C GLU A 36 -8.89 -7.47 -1.65
N ALA A 37 -8.10 -6.48 -2.05
CA ALA A 37 -7.80 -5.31 -1.21
C ALA A 37 -9.07 -4.55 -0.85
N LEU A 38 -9.93 -4.30 -1.83
CA LEU A 38 -11.19 -3.58 -1.60
C LEU A 38 -12.13 -4.32 -0.65
N VAL A 39 -12.17 -5.64 -0.75
CA VAL A 39 -12.95 -6.47 0.16
C VAL A 39 -12.44 -6.34 1.59
N LYS A 40 -11.13 -6.42 1.78
CA LYS A 40 -10.52 -6.30 3.12
C LYS A 40 -10.71 -4.90 3.71
N LEU A 41 -10.60 -3.86 2.90
CA LEU A 41 -10.85 -2.50 3.35
C LEU A 41 -12.28 -2.25 3.80
N LYS A 42 -13.22 -2.97 3.20
CA LYS A 42 -14.64 -2.88 3.57
C LYS A 42 -14.93 -3.57 4.90
N ASN A 43 -14.25 -4.66 5.17
CA ASN A 43 -14.57 -5.54 6.29
C ASN A 43 -13.70 -5.35 7.52
N GLU A 44 -12.58 -4.66 7.40
CA GLU A 44 -11.63 -4.48 8.50
C GLU A 44 -11.14 -3.05 8.59
N ARG A 45 -10.83 -2.64 9.81
CA ARG A 45 -10.21 -1.34 10.04
C ARG A 45 -8.73 -1.44 9.69
N ILE A 46 -8.29 -0.65 8.73
CA ILE A 46 -6.91 -0.63 8.26
C ILE A 46 -6.35 0.78 8.46
N ASP A 47 -5.14 0.86 8.98
CA ASP A 47 -4.49 2.13 9.29
C ASP A 47 -3.62 2.67 8.17
N LEU A 48 -3.11 1.78 7.31
CA LEU A 48 -2.25 2.16 6.18
C LEU A 48 -2.32 1.08 5.10
N VAL A 49 -2.25 1.50 3.84
CA VAL A 49 -2.20 0.59 2.71
C VAL A 49 -0.87 0.77 1.96
N LEU A 50 -0.17 -0.33 1.72
CA LEU A 50 0.95 -0.40 0.80
C LEU A 50 0.43 -1.02 -0.49
N LEU A 51 0.46 -0.28 -1.58
CA LEU A 51 -0.25 -0.66 -2.80
C LEU A 51 0.69 -0.66 -4.00
N ASP A 52 0.92 -1.83 -4.55
CA ASP A 52 1.70 -1.97 -5.78
C ASP A 52 0.91 -1.39 -6.96
N ILE A 53 1.57 -0.62 -7.79
CA ILE A 53 0.95 -0.05 -9.00
C ILE A 53 0.85 -1.11 -10.10
N ASP A 54 1.90 -1.91 -10.27
CA ASP A 54 2.01 -2.84 -11.40
C ASP A 54 1.34 -4.18 -11.10
N MET A 55 0.03 -4.26 -11.27
CA MET A 55 -0.74 -5.47 -11.07
C MET A 55 -1.60 -5.75 -12.31
N PRO A 56 -1.82 -7.04 -12.67
CA PRO A 56 -2.69 -7.38 -13.79
C PRO A 56 -4.15 -7.06 -13.47
N GLU A 57 -4.96 -6.90 -14.51
CA GLU A 57 -6.39 -6.61 -14.45
C GLU A 57 -6.67 -5.22 -13.87
N MET A 58 -6.75 -5.11 -12.54
CA MET A 58 -6.93 -3.84 -11.86
C MET A 58 -5.59 -3.42 -11.23
N ASN A 59 -4.94 -2.40 -11.78
CA ASN A 59 -3.66 -1.90 -11.25
C ASN A 59 -3.88 -1.08 -9.96
N GLY A 60 -2.76 -0.66 -9.35
CA GLY A 60 -2.81 0.08 -8.10
C GLY A 60 -3.51 1.42 -8.19
N ILE A 61 -3.36 2.12 -9.30
CA ILE A 61 -4.03 3.42 -9.51
C ILE A 61 -5.54 3.25 -9.55
N GLU A 62 -6.02 2.26 -10.31
CA GLU A 62 -7.45 1.94 -10.40
C GLU A 62 -8.01 1.51 -9.04
N THR A 63 -7.24 0.71 -8.30
CA THR A 63 -7.61 0.30 -6.96
C THR A 63 -7.76 1.50 -6.04
N PHE A 64 -6.80 2.43 -6.10
CA PHE A 64 -6.82 3.65 -5.30
C PHE A 64 -8.05 4.52 -5.62
N GLU A 65 -8.38 4.66 -6.89
CA GLU A 65 -9.56 5.41 -7.31
C GLU A 65 -10.84 4.83 -6.70
N ARG A 66 -10.95 3.51 -6.69
CA ARG A 66 -12.10 2.83 -6.10
C ARG A 66 -12.14 2.93 -4.58
N MET A 67 -10.96 3.02 -3.95
CA MET A 67 -10.88 3.24 -2.49
C MET A 67 -11.50 4.56 -2.07
N LYS A 68 -11.50 5.57 -2.94
CA LYS A 68 -12.10 6.88 -2.63
C LYS A 68 -13.59 6.81 -2.36
N GLY A 69 -14.26 5.74 -2.81
CA GLY A 69 -15.67 5.52 -2.52
C GLY A 69 -15.92 4.91 -1.14
N LEU A 70 -14.89 4.57 -0.40
CA LEU A 70 -15.03 3.99 0.93
C LEU A 70 -15.26 5.08 1.99
N ALA A 71 -15.95 4.71 3.06
CA ALA A 71 -16.38 5.66 4.07
C ALA A 71 -15.23 6.29 4.87
N THR A 72 -14.14 5.57 5.06
CA THR A 72 -13.03 6.02 5.87
C THR A 72 -11.76 6.19 5.03
N PRO A 73 -11.21 7.41 4.95
CA PRO A 73 -9.95 7.61 4.23
C PRO A 73 -8.81 6.88 4.93
N VAL A 74 -7.95 6.23 4.15
CA VAL A 74 -6.78 5.52 4.65
C VAL A 74 -5.56 6.03 3.88
N PRO A 75 -4.45 6.35 4.55
CA PRO A 75 -3.25 6.75 3.82
C PRO A 75 -2.70 5.61 2.99
N VAL A 76 -2.26 5.92 1.77
CA VAL A 76 -1.75 4.95 0.82
C VAL A 76 -0.33 5.32 0.43
N ILE A 77 0.57 4.34 0.53
CA ILE A 77 1.92 4.45 -0.02
C ILE A 77 1.96 3.56 -1.24
N PHE A 78 2.24 4.14 -2.40
CA PHE A 78 2.39 3.37 -3.63
C PHE A 78 3.77 2.73 -3.69
N LEU A 79 3.80 1.48 -4.11
CA LEU A 79 5.03 0.75 -4.41
C LEU A 79 5.10 0.57 -5.92
N THR A 80 6.21 0.93 -6.53
CA THR A 80 6.32 0.84 -7.99
C THR A 80 7.71 0.41 -8.43
N ALA A 81 7.76 -0.50 -9.40
CA ALA A 81 9.00 -0.85 -10.09
C ALA A 81 9.31 0.15 -11.21
N SER A 82 8.29 0.89 -11.64
CA SER A 82 8.43 1.87 -12.70
C SER A 82 9.16 3.12 -12.20
N GLY A 83 10.18 3.53 -12.92
CA GLY A 83 10.82 4.81 -12.69
C GLY A 83 10.15 5.94 -13.44
N LEU A 84 8.95 5.71 -13.98
CA LEU A 84 8.24 6.70 -14.77
C LEU A 84 7.66 7.79 -13.85
N GLU A 85 8.13 9.00 -14.04
CA GLU A 85 7.66 10.16 -13.29
C GLU A 85 6.15 10.34 -13.41
N GLU A 86 5.59 9.94 -14.54
CA GLU A 86 4.16 10.04 -14.83
C GLU A 86 3.31 9.27 -13.81
N ASP A 87 3.71 8.05 -13.47
CA ASP A 87 2.98 7.24 -12.49
C ASP A 87 3.05 7.85 -11.10
N VAL A 88 4.22 8.36 -10.73
CA VAL A 88 4.42 9.03 -9.44
C VAL A 88 3.59 10.30 -9.36
N VAL A 89 3.63 11.12 -10.41
CA VAL A 89 2.86 12.36 -10.47
C VAL A 89 1.36 12.07 -10.39
N SER A 90 0.90 11.05 -11.12
CA SER A 90 -0.51 10.65 -11.09
C SER A 90 -0.94 10.23 -9.69
N ALA A 91 -0.11 9.42 -9.01
CA ALA A 91 -0.40 8.95 -7.66
C ALA A 91 -0.51 10.12 -6.67
N ILE A 92 0.41 11.07 -6.73
CA ILE A 92 0.40 12.25 -5.86
C ILE A 92 -0.82 13.13 -6.13
N LYS A 93 -1.14 13.35 -7.40
CA LYS A 93 -2.33 14.14 -7.79
C LYS A 93 -3.63 13.51 -7.31
N LEU A 94 -3.66 12.18 -7.25
CA LEU A 94 -4.83 11.45 -6.76
C LEU A 94 -4.93 11.46 -5.23
N GLY A 95 -3.91 11.94 -4.55
CA GLY A 95 -3.93 12.09 -3.10
C GLY A 95 -3.19 11.00 -2.32
N ALA A 96 -2.29 10.26 -2.97
CA ALA A 96 -1.44 9.31 -2.25
C ALA A 96 -0.60 10.02 -1.21
N ALA A 97 -0.42 9.39 -0.06
CA ALA A 97 0.38 9.96 1.03
C ALA A 97 1.88 9.93 0.71
N ASN A 98 2.32 8.91 -0.02
CA ASN A 98 3.73 8.72 -0.33
C ASN A 98 3.90 7.68 -1.44
N TYR A 99 5.12 7.49 -1.89
CA TYR A 99 5.46 6.41 -2.81
C TYR A 99 6.84 5.87 -2.49
N LEU A 100 7.15 4.65 -2.95
CA LEU A 100 8.44 4.02 -2.75
C LEU A 100 8.79 3.20 -3.98
N LYS A 101 9.95 3.47 -4.56
CA LYS A 101 10.40 2.78 -5.77
C LYS A 101 11.06 1.45 -5.43
N LYS A 102 10.70 0.40 -6.13
CA LYS A 102 11.35 -0.91 -6.04
C LYS A 102 12.64 -0.92 -6.90
N PRO A 103 13.70 -1.60 -6.49
CA PRO A 103 13.86 -2.25 -5.18
C PRO A 103 14.14 -1.21 -4.09
N TYR A 104 13.59 -1.43 -2.91
CA TYR A 104 13.84 -0.58 -1.75
C TYR A 104 14.50 -1.36 -0.63
N ARG A 105 15.18 -0.65 0.25
CA ARG A 105 15.78 -1.26 1.44
C ARG A 105 14.72 -1.39 2.52
N PRO A 106 14.82 -2.43 3.38
CA PRO A 106 13.89 -2.55 4.50
C PRO A 106 13.79 -1.27 5.36
N GLN A 107 14.92 -0.60 5.58
CA GLN A 107 14.94 0.64 6.37
C GLN A 107 14.12 1.76 5.73
N GLU A 108 14.14 1.85 4.40
CA GLU A 108 13.35 2.85 3.68
C GLU A 108 11.85 2.60 3.82
N LEU A 109 11.44 1.33 3.72
CA LEU A 109 10.05 0.95 3.90
C LEU A 109 9.58 1.27 5.31
N ILE A 110 10.34 0.87 6.32
CA ILE A 110 10.04 1.14 7.72
C ILE A 110 9.91 2.65 7.97
N LYS A 111 10.84 3.43 7.44
CA LYS A 111 10.85 4.87 7.59
C LYS A 111 9.58 5.52 7.02
N ARG A 112 9.20 5.14 5.78
CA ARG A 112 8.01 5.70 5.12
C ARG A 112 6.74 5.33 5.87
N VAL A 113 6.63 4.08 6.29
CA VAL A 113 5.47 3.60 7.06
C VAL A 113 5.36 4.37 8.37
N THR A 114 6.46 4.48 9.11
CA THR A 114 6.48 5.20 10.38
C THR A 114 6.06 6.66 10.19
N GLN A 115 6.60 7.32 9.19
CA GLN A 115 6.26 8.72 8.90
C GLN A 115 4.77 8.91 8.63
N GLU A 116 4.17 8.05 7.83
CA GLU A 116 2.76 8.21 7.48
C GLU A 116 1.83 7.87 8.66
N LEU A 117 2.18 6.88 9.47
CA LEU A 117 1.38 6.54 10.64
C LEU A 117 1.48 7.59 11.75
N GLU A 118 2.61 8.27 11.87
CA GLU A 118 2.77 9.34 12.86
C GLU A 118 1.99 10.61 12.52
N LYS A 119 1.67 10.82 11.24
CA LYS A 119 0.86 11.97 10.80
C LYS A 119 -0.61 11.81 11.11
N ALA A 120 -1.05 10.61 11.34
CA ALA A 120 -2.47 10.32 11.53
C ALA A 120 -2.98 10.76 12.89
#